data_848f1244b805faec2939831742037293
#
_entry.id   848f1244b805faec2939831742037293
#
_cell.length_a   1.000
_cell.length_b   1.000
_cell.length_c   1.000
_cell.angle_alpha   90.00
_cell.angle_beta   90.00
_cell.angle_gamma   90.00
#
_symmetry.space_group_name_H-M   'P 1'
#
loop_
_entity.id
_entity.type
_entity.pdbx_description
1 polymer ?
#
loop_
_entity_poly.entity_id
_entity_poly.type
_entity_poly.pdbx_seq_one_letter_code
_entity_poly.pdbx_strand_id
1 'polypeptide(L)'
;MFNTIWSQFIQPILRRPSRYQVAALCFRRDRDKLEILLVTSLETRRWILPKGWPKTGFDAGGVALEEAWEEAGVKPRGGKPGWIGQYRYDKRLRGGIPVPTNVDVYSIETELLYDVYPEAGKRERRWMTPRDAADAVEEPELKRLLSDAEALLSGPSR
;
A
#
# COMPACT_ATOMS: atom_id res chain seq x y z
N MET A 1 -6.54 -19.39 -37.67
CA MET A 1 -7.84 -19.78 -37.10
C MET A 1 -7.69 -20.56 -35.78
N PHE A 2 -6.82 -21.52 -35.70
CA PHE A 2 -6.54 -22.26 -34.46
C PHE A 2 -5.94 -21.39 -33.33
N ASN A 3 -5.09 -20.43 -33.69
CA ASN A 3 -4.40 -19.60 -32.71
C ASN A 3 -5.33 -18.63 -31.96
N THR A 4 -6.45 -18.23 -32.58
CA THR A 4 -7.35 -17.22 -31.96
C THR A 4 -8.27 -17.86 -30.91
N ILE A 5 -8.75 -19.08 -31.16
CA ILE A 5 -9.59 -19.80 -30.20
C ILE A 5 -8.76 -20.26 -29.01
N TRP A 6 -7.54 -20.78 -29.28
CA TRP A 6 -6.61 -21.18 -28.24
C TRP A 6 -6.19 -20.02 -27.32
N SER A 7 -5.88 -18.85 -27.91
CA SER A 7 -5.50 -17.67 -27.14
C SER A 7 -6.62 -17.10 -26.31
N GLN A 8 -7.90 -17.23 -26.75
CA GLN A 8 -9.05 -16.72 -25.98
C GLN A 8 -9.43 -17.63 -24.81
N PHE A 9 -9.24 -18.94 -24.92
CA PHE A 9 -9.67 -19.90 -23.89
C PHE A 9 -8.54 -20.39 -22.98
N ILE A 10 -7.31 -20.46 -23.46
CA ILE A 10 -6.20 -21.06 -22.72
C ILE A 10 -5.23 -20.03 -22.15
N GLN A 11 -5.00 -18.91 -22.83
CA GLN A 11 -4.20 -17.82 -22.26
C GLN A 11 -4.77 -17.24 -20.97
N PRO A 12 -6.11 -17.01 -20.83
CA PRO A 12 -6.68 -16.58 -19.55
C PRO A 12 -6.52 -17.60 -18.42
N ILE A 13 -6.43 -18.89 -18.76
CA ILE A 13 -6.24 -19.96 -17.77
C ILE A 13 -4.76 -20.06 -17.35
N LEU A 14 -3.83 -19.84 -18.28
CA LEU A 14 -2.39 -19.90 -18.03
C LEU A 14 -1.85 -18.59 -17.46
N ARG A 15 -2.45 -17.45 -17.81
CA ARG A 15 -2.14 -16.16 -17.22
C ARG A 15 -3.13 -15.91 -16.09
N ARG A 16 -2.72 -16.16 -14.87
CA ARG A 16 -3.49 -15.70 -13.71
C ARG A 16 -3.59 -14.17 -13.79
N PRO A 17 -4.83 -13.59 -13.78
CA PRO A 17 -4.96 -12.15 -13.80
C PRO A 17 -4.23 -11.56 -12.59
N SER A 18 -3.42 -10.55 -12.83
CA SER A 18 -2.79 -9.77 -11.78
C SER A 18 -3.89 -9.16 -10.92
N ARG A 19 -3.82 -9.34 -9.62
CA ARG A 19 -4.71 -8.63 -8.70
C ARG A 19 -4.17 -7.23 -8.50
N TYR A 20 -5.08 -6.34 -8.12
CA TYR A 20 -4.77 -4.93 -7.94
C TYR A 20 -5.21 -4.47 -6.56
N GLN A 21 -4.29 -3.81 -5.86
CA GLN A 21 -4.57 -3.19 -4.57
C GLN A 21 -4.10 -1.74 -4.56
N VAL A 22 -4.59 -0.99 -3.58
CA VAL A 22 -4.18 0.39 -3.33
C VAL A 22 -3.63 0.48 -1.92
N ALA A 23 -2.47 1.08 -1.78
CA ALA A 23 -1.81 1.30 -0.50
C ALA A 23 -1.68 2.78 -0.17
N ALA A 24 -1.65 3.08 1.12
CA ALA A 24 -1.44 4.41 1.63
C ALA A 24 -0.04 4.51 2.23
N LEU A 25 0.78 5.41 1.68
CA LEU A 25 2.02 5.81 2.32
C LEU A 25 1.72 7.05 3.15
N CYS A 26 1.37 6.82 4.41
CA CYS A 26 1.08 7.88 5.36
C CYS A 26 2.40 8.39 5.94
N PHE A 27 2.62 9.68 5.86
CA PHE A 27 3.87 10.29 6.30
C PHE A 27 3.62 11.50 7.18
N ARG A 28 4.62 11.83 7.98
CA ARG A 28 4.70 13.07 8.73
C ARG A 28 6.14 13.56 8.76
N ARG A 29 6.33 14.82 9.07
CA ARG A 29 7.68 15.36 9.33
C ARG A 29 7.75 15.78 10.79
N ASP A 30 8.72 15.21 11.50
CA ASP A 30 9.02 15.56 12.88
C ASP A 30 10.42 16.18 12.89
N ARG A 31 10.52 17.48 13.15
CA ARG A 31 11.78 18.24 13.12
C ARG A 31 12.56 18.02 11.82
N ASP A 32 11.86 18.16 10.69
CA ASP A 32 12.37 17.94 9.32
C ASP A 32 12.73 16.48 9.00
N LYS A 33 12.51 15.57 9.93
CA LYS A 33 12.68 14.13 9.65
C LYS A 33 11.39 13.56 9.08
N LEU A 34 11.51 12.95 7.92
CA LEU A 34 10.41 12.22 7.33
C LEU A 34 10.20 10.89 8.08
N GLU A 35 8.97 10.64 8.48
CA GLU A 35 8.57 9.36 9.04
C GLU A 35 7.40 8.78 8.26
N ILE A 36 7.43 7.47 8.08
CA ILE A 36 6.42 6.70 7.35
C ILE A 36 5.74 5.76 8.32
N LEU A 37 4.41 5.66 8.21
CA LEU A 37 3.62 4.79 9.07
C LEU A 37 3.53 3.39 8.46
N LEU A 38 3.97 2.39 9.19
CA LEU A 38 3.74 0.99 8.86
C LEU A 38 2.79 0.37 9.88
N VAL A 39 2.07 -0.65 9.41
CA VAL A 39 1.20 -1.46 10.25
C VAL A 39 1.58 -2.94 10.10
N THR A 40 1.18 -3.77 11.06
CA THR A 40 1.41 -5.21 10.94
C THR A 40 0.26 -5.87 10.20
N SER A 41 0.57 -6.88 9.38
CA SER A 41 -0.44 -7.73 8.77
C SER A 41 -1.14 -8.58 9.84
N LEU A 42 -2.39 -8.95 9.61
CA LEU A 42 -3.20 -9.63 10.62
C LEU A 42 -2.69 -11.05 10.93
N GLU A 43 -2.29 -11.80 9.91
CA GLU A 43 -1.93 -13.20 10.08
C GLU A 43 -0.45 -13.38 10.39
N THR A 44 0.43 -12.80 9.58
CA THR A 44 1.88 -13.02 9.68
C THR A 44 2.60 -12.00 10.56
N ARG A 45 1.91 -10.92 10.95
CA ARG A 45 2.48 -9.84 11.78
C ARG A 45 3.71 -9.18 11.18
N ARG A 46 3.86 -9.24 9.87
CA ARG A 46 4.94 -8.54 9.18
C ARG A 46 4.54 -7.09 8.90
N TRP A 47 5.52 -6.22 8.77
CA TRP A 47 5.30 -4.80 8.52
C TRP A 47 4.89 -4.56 7.07
N ILE A 48 3.83 -3.79 6.88
CA ILE A 48 3.25 -3.47 5.58
C ILE A 48 2.74 -2.02 5.57
N LEU A 49 2.44 -1.51 4.39
CA LEU A 49 1.62 -0.30 4.26
C LEU A 49 0.14 -0.67 4.44
N PRO A 50 -0.69 0.23 5.01
CA PRO A 50 -2.14 0.05 4.95
C PRO A 50 -2.56 -0.09 3.50
N LYS A 51 -3.36 -1.10 3.17
CA LYS A 51 -3.76 -1.36 1.80
C LYS A 51 -5.03 -2.19 1.73
N GLY A 52 -5.71 -2.06 0.62
CA GLY A 52 -6.92 -2.82 0.36
C GLY A 52 -7.27 -2.92 -1.11
N TRP A 53 -8.39 -3.58 -1.37
CA TRP A 53 -8.93 -3.79 -2.71
C TRP A 53 -9.66 -2.54 -3.19
N PRO A 54 -9.74 -2.33 -4.51
CA PRO A 54 -10.62 -1.28 -5.05
C PRO A 54 -12.05 -1.43 -4.51
N LYS A 55 -12.71 -0.31 -4.25
CA LYS A 55 -14.07 -0.27 -3.71
C LYS A 55 -14.96 0.51 -4.64
N THR A 56 -16.18 0.01 -4.88
CA THR A 56 -17.18 0.70 -5.68
C THR A 56 -17.50 2.07 -5.07
N GLY A 57 -17.51 3.10 -5.90
CA GLY A 57 -17.78 4.46 -5.47
C GLY A 57 -16.57 5.24 -4.97
N PHE A 58 -15.38 4.61 -4.92
CA PHE A 58 -14.13 5.27 -4.52
C PHE A 58 -13.15 5.25 -5.68
N ASP A 59 -12.45 6.37 -5.91
CA ASP A 59 -11.26 6.35 -6.75
C ASP A 59 -10.10 5.76 -5.95
N ALA A 60 -8.95 5.57 -6.58
CA ALA A 60 -7.81 4.92 -5.92
C ALA A 60 -7.30 5.73 -4.71
N GLY A 61 -7.23 7.05 -4.83
CA GLY A 61 -6.85 7.91 -3.69
C GLY A 61 -7.85 7.79 -2.55
N GLY A 62 -9.14 7.68 -2.85
CA GLY A 62 -10.19 7.48 -1.86
C GLY A 62 -10.07 6.14 -1.14
N VAL A 63 -9.67 5.08 -1.87
CA VAL A 63 -9.38 3.77 -1.25
C VAL A 63 -8.19 3.89 -0.31
N ALA A 64 -7.13 4.60 -0.71
CA ALA A 64 -5.97 4.82 0.16
C ALA A 64 -6.37 5.52 1.46
N LEU A 65 -7.20 6.57 1.39
CA LEU A 65 -7.70 7.28 2.58
C LEU A 65 -8.52 6.35 3.47
N GLU A 66 -9.40 5.55 2.88
CA GLU A 66 -10.24 4.61 3.61
C GLU A 66 -9.41 3.57 4.36
N GLU A 67 -8.43 2.98 3.68
CA GLU A 67 -7.57 1.96 4.29
C GLU A 67 -6.67 2.56 5.37
N ALA A 68 -6.16 3.77 5.17
CA ALA A 68 -5.38 4.48 6.19
C ALA A 68 -6.21 4.72 7.45
N TRP A 69 -7.47 5.07 7.31
CA TRP A 69 -8.39 5.22 8.43
C TRP A 69 -8.70 3.89 9.10
N GLU A 70 -9.15 2.89 8.33
CA GLU A 70 -9.59 1.61 8.88
C GLU A 70 -8.48 0.85 9.60
N GLU A 71 -7.31 0.76 8.97
CA GLU A 71 -6.19 -0.04 9.46
C GLU A 71 -5.28 0.69 10.44
N ALA A 72 -5.16 2.02 10.32
CA ALA A 72 -4.15 2.78 11.05
C ALA A 72 -4.68 4.01 11.80
N GLY A 73 -5.96 4.35 11.65
CA GLY A 73 -6.55 5.50 12.34
C GLY A 73 -5.98 6.84 11.90
N VAL A 74 -5.60 6.97 10.64
CA VAL A 74 -4.98 8.17 10.10
C VAL A 74 -6.00 9.27 9.88
N LYS A 75 -5.72 10.46 10.44
CA LYS A 75 -6.40 11.70 10.05
C LYS A 75 -5.50 12.43 9.04
N PRO A 76 -5.93 12.60 7.80
CA PRO A 76 -5.13 13.33 6.81
C PRO A 76 -5.09 14.83 7.17
N ARG A 77 -4.00 15.48 6.81
CA ARG A 77 -3.84 16.92 7.01
C ARG A 77 -4.68 17.75 6.05
N GLY A 78 -5.17 17.15 5.01
CA GLY A 78 -5.92 17.78 3.94
C GLY A 78 -5.21 17.60 2.60
N GLY A 79 -5.87 18.04 1.53
CA GLY A 79 -5.37 17.81 0.17
C GLY A 79 -5.73 16.41 -0.34
N LYS A 80 -5.43 16.19 -1.61
CA LYS A 80 -5.70 14.90 -2.26
C LYS A 80 -4.49 13.98 -2.10
N PRO A 81 -4.73 12.67 -1.89
CA PRO A 81 -3.64 11.69 -1.97
C PRO A 81 -2.95 11.76 -3.33
N GLY A 82 -1.63 11.73 -3.32
CA GLY A 82 -0.83 11.78 -4.54
C GLY A 82 -0.26 10.40 -4.89
N TRP A 83 -0.44 9.97 -6.15
CA TRP A 83 0.18 8.75 -6.62
C TRP A 83 1.70 8.94 -6.66
N ILE A 84 2.45 8.03 -6.03
CA ILE A 84 3.90 8.14 -5.94
C ILE A 84 4.64 6.94 -6.54
N GLY A 85 3.95 5.87 -6.86
CA GLY A 85 4.59 4.71 -7.45
C GLY A 85 3.75 3.46 -7.32
N GLN A 86 4.34 2.36 -7.73
CA GLN A 86 3.71 1.07 -7.72
C GLN A 86 4.75 0.02 -7.29
N TYR A 87 4.30 -0.99 -6.56
CA TYR A 87 5.13 -2.16 -6.30
C TYR A 87 4.33 -3.43 -6.55
N ARG A 88 5.04 -4.51 -6.83
CA ARG A 88 4.46 -5.81 -7.10
C ARG A 88 4.93 -6.80 -6.05
N TYR A 89 4.03 -7.66 -5.62
CA TYR A 89 4.37 -8.75 -4.72
C TYR A 89 3.47 -9.95 -5.00
N ASP A 90 3.87 -11.11 -4.50
CA ASP A 90 3.06 -12.31 -4.59
C ASP A 90 2.25 -12.49 -3.32
N LYS A 91 0.93 -12.25 -3.42
CA LYS A 91 0.03 -12.47 -2.30
C LYS A 91 -0.29 -13.95 -2.20
N ARG A 92 -0.06 -14.52 -1.03
CA ARG A 92 -0.44 -15.91 -0.78
C ARG A 92 -1.88 -15.97 -0.31
N LEU A 93 -2.70 -16.67 -1.08
CA LEU A 93 -4.07 -17.00 -0.70
C LEU A 93 -4.07 -18.26 0.16
N ARG A 94 -5.24 -18.56 0.76
CA ARG A 94 -5.45 -19.82 1.45
C ARG A 94 -5.05 -20.98 0.52
N GLY A 95 -4.21 -21.90 1.00
CA GLY A 95 -3.65 -22.99 0.19
C GLY A 95 -2.26 -22.72 -0.35
N GLY A 96 -1.68 -21.56 -0.07
CA GLY A 96 -0.27 -21.27 -0.36
C GLY A 96 0.06 -20.96 -1.80
N ILE A 97 -0.95 -20.76 -2.68
CA ILE A 97 -0.70 -20.43 -4.09
C ILE A 97 -0.40 -18.93 -4.21
N PRO A 98 0.80 -18.54 -4.70
CA PRO A 98 1.13 -17.13 -4.87
C PRO A 98 0.31 -16.52 -6.01
N VAL A 99 -0.27 -15.34 -5.78
CA VAL A 99 -1.00 -14.58 -6.79
C VAL A 99 -0.29 -13.24 -6.99
N PRO A 100 0.21 -12.97 -8.21
CA PRO A 100 0.83 -11.68 -8.51
C PRO A 100 -0.14 -10.54 -8.24
N THR A 101 0.29 -9.56 -7.46
CA THR A 101 -0.54 -8.43 -7.05
C THR A 101 0.22 -7.13 -7.30
N ASN A 102 -0.40 -6.22 -8.05
CA ASN A 102 0.13 -4.89 -8.27
C ASN A 102 -0.51 -3.94 -7.25
N VAL A 103 0.30 -3.10 -6.63
CA VAL A 103 -0.16 -2.15 -5.61
C VAL A 103 0.22 -0.74 -6.02
N ASP A 104 -0.77 0.10 -6.24
CA ASP A 104 -0.56 1.53 -6.42
C ASP A 104 -0.44 2.21 -5.07
N VAL A 105 0.57 3.06 -4.92
CA VAL A 105 0.85 3.72 -3.65
C VAL A 105 0.52 5.21 -3.75
N TYR A 106 -0.32 5.67 -2.82
CA TYR A 106 -0.71 7.07 -2.68
C TYR A 106 -0.15 7.65 -1.40
N SER A 107 0.47 8.82 -1.49
CA SER A 107 0.97 9.52 -0.31
C SER A 107 -0.15 10.28 0.39
N ILE A 108 -0.16 10.22 1.71
CA ILE A 108 -1.11 10.93 2.56
C ILE A 108 -0.33 11.61 3.67
N GLU A 109 -0.31 12.95 3.66
CA GLU A 109 0.26 13.69 4.78
C GLU A 109 -0.67 13.53 5.98
N THR A 110 -0.10 13.17 7.13
CA THR A 110 -0.87 12.80 8.32
C THR A 110 -0.80 13.90 9.35
N GLU A 111 -1.98 14.38 9.81
CA GLU A 111 -2.08 15.35 10.88
C GLU A 111 -1.90 14.69 12.23
N LEU A 112 -2.65 13.60 12.48
CA LEU A 112 -2.56 12.86 13.74
C LEU A 112 -3.07 11.42 13.53
N LEU A 113 -2.83 10.58 14.52
CA LEU A 113 -3.40 9.24 14.59
C LEU A 113 -4.47 9.21 15.67
N TYR A 114 -5.64 8.68 15.33
CA TYR A 114 -6.71 8.46 16.32
C TYR A 114 -6.41 7.19 17.13
N ASP A 115 -6.88 7.16 18.37
CA ASP A 115 -6.82 5.97 19.22
C ASP A 115 -8.02 5.05 18.99
N VAL A 116 -9.14 5.60 18.56
CA VAL A 116 -10.37 4.84 18.26
C VAL A 116 -10.62 4.89 16.76
N TYR A 117 -10.54 3.74 16.13
CA TYR A 117 -10.75 3.58 14.69
C TYR A 117 -11.13 2.12 14.42
N PRO A 118 -11.61 1.74 13.21
CA PRO A 118 -12.20 0.42 12.99
C PRO A 118 -11.36 -0.78 13.42
N GLU A 119 -10.07 -0.81 13.08
CA GLU A 119 -9.20 -1.94 13.42
C GLU A 119 -8.25 -1.67 14.59
N ALA A 120 -8.62 -0.72 15.47
CA ALA A 120 -7.81 -0.41 16.65
C ALA A 120 -7.57 -1.67 17.49
N GLY A 121 -6.30 -1.89 17.87
CA GLY A 121 -5.89 -3.05 18.65
C GLY A 121 -5.66 -4.32 17.86
N LYS A 122 -6.03 -4.37 16.58
CA LYS A 122 -5.81 -5.56 15.74
C LYS A 122 -4.43 -5.59 15.10
N ARG A 123 -3.82 -4.43 14.91
CA ARG A 123 -2.51 -4.26 14.27
C ARG A 123 -1.64 -3.38 15.14
N GLU A 124 -0.34 -3.65 15.16
CA GLU A 124 0.62 -2.66 15.63
C GLU A 124 0.77 -1.59 14.56
N ARG A 125 1.04 -0.37 14.95
CA ARG A 125 1.36 0.72 14.04
C ARG A 125 2.60 1.44 14.56
N ARG A 126 3.49 1.83 13.65
CA ARG A 126 4.75 2.45 14.05
C ARG A 126 5.22 3.45 13.00
N TRP A 127 5.65 4.61 13.47
CA TRP A 127 6.37 5.56 12.64
C TRP A 127 7.81 5.13 12.49
N MET A 128 8.31 5.12 11.26
CA MET A 128 9.68 4.73 10.94
C MET A 128 10.31 5.70 9.96
N THR A 129 11.63 5.89 10.06
CA THR A 129 12.35 6.59 8.98
C THR A 129 12.22 5.81 7.69
N PRO A 130 12.42 6.44 6.50
CA PRO A 130 12.39 5.71 5.24
C PRO A 130 13.33 4.50 5.22
N ARG A 131 14.52 4.64 5.79
CA ARG A 131 15.47 3.55 5.88
C ARG A 131 14.98 2.40 6.73
N ASP A 132 14.49 2.70 7.93
CA ASP A 132 13.98 1.67 8.83
C ASP A 132 12.74 0.99 8.26
N ALA A 133 11.86 1.76 7.61
CA ALA A 133 10.69 1.22 6.93
C ALA A 133 11.09 0.26 5.79
N ALA A 134 12.07 0.66 4.98
CA ALA A 134 12.58 -0.20 3.91
C ALA A 134 13.18 -1.50 4.45
N ASP A 135 13.89 -1.42 5.57
CA ASP A 135 14.48 -2.61 6.21
C ASP A 135 13.41 -3.51 6.83
N ALA A 136 12.29 -2.93 7.30
CA ALA A 136 11.24 -3.66 8.00
C ALA A 136 10.34 -4.47 7.08
N VAL A 137 10.10 -4.02 5.85
CA VAL A 137 9.21 -4.72 4.91
C VAL A 137 9.95 -5.84 4.17
N GLU A 138 9.19 -6.77 3.61
CA GLU A 138 9.78 -7.94 2.94
C GLU A 138 9.82 -7.79 1.40
N GLU A 139 8.86 -7.06 0.81
CA GLU A 139 8.73 -6.95 -0.64
C GLU A 139 9.88 -6.12 -1.25
N PRO A 140 10.66 -6.67 -2.19
CA PRO A 140 11.83 -5.95 -2.74
C PRO A 140 11.48 -4.62 -3.42
N GLU A 141 10.37 -4.58 -4.16
CA GLU A 141 9.97 -3.34 -4.84
C GLU A 141 9.46 -2.29 -3.85
N LEU A 142 8.80 -2.73 -2.77
CA LEU A 142 8.38 -1.82 -1.69
C LEU A 142 9.59 -1.27 -0.95
N LYS A 143 10.60 -2.08 -0.68
CA LYS A 143 11.87 -1.63 -0.10
C LYS A 143 12.48 -0.49 -0.91
N ARG A 144 12.49 -0.63 -2.24
CA ARG A 144 13.02 0.39 -3.13
C ARG A 144 12.20 1.67 -3.07
N LEU A 145 10.88 1.55 -3.12
CA LEU A 145 9.98 2.70 -3.05
C LEU A 145 10.15 3.46 -1.73
N LEU A 146 10.22 2.74 -0.61
CA LEU A 146 10.40 3.36 0.71
C LEU A 146 11.78 4.02 0.83
N SER A 147 12.82 3.42 0.26
CA SER A 147 14.15 4.03 0.25
C SER A 147 14.18 5.34 -0.53
N ASP A 148 13.35 5.46 -1.56
CA ASP A 148 13.25 6.66 -2.39
C ASP A 148 12.18 7.66 -1.89
N ALA A 149 11.55 7.39 -0.76
CA ALA A 149 10.41 8.17 -0.29
C ALA A 149 10.71 9.66 -0.12
N GLU A 150 11.89 10.01 0.40
CA GLU A 150 12.26 11.41 0.58
C GLU A 150 12.23 12.16 -0.76
N ALA A 151 12.80 11.59 -1.81
CA ALA A 151 12.80 12.18 -3.14
C ALA A 151 11.39 12.21 -3.75
N LEU A 152 10.61 11.14 -3.57
CA LEU A 152 9.26 11.05 -4.10
C LEU A 152 8.31 12.07 -3.48
N LEU A 153 8.45 12.34 -2.18
CA LEU A 153 7.59 13.27 -1.44
C LEU A 153 8.05 14.72 -1.54
N SER A 154 9.29 14.99 -1.93
CA SER A 154 9.84 16.33 -2.10
C SER A 154 9.69 16.86 -3.52
N GLY A 155 9.07 16.10 -4.41
CA GLY A 155 8.81 16.52 -5.78
C GLY A 155 7.86 17.73 -5.83
N PRO A 156 7.88 18.51 -6.92
CA PRO A 156 6.98 19.66 -7.05
C PRO A 156 5.53 19.20 -6.96
N SER A 157 4.77 19.87 -6.10
CA SER A 157 3.32 19.69 -6.03
C SER A 157 2.73 20.02 -7.40
N ARG A 158 2.19 19.04 -8.07
CA ARG A 158 1.43 19.25 -9.29
C ARG A 158 -0.04 19.43 -8.97
#